data_633d950a9807153f30b716ef6d88547b
#
_entry.id   633d950a9807153f30b716ef6d88547b
#
_cell.length_a   1.000
_cell.length_b   1.000
_cell.length_c   1.000
_cell.angle_alpha   90.00
_cell.angle_beta   90.00
_cell.angle_gamma   90.00
#
_symmetry.space_group_name_H-M   'P 1'
#
loop_
_entity.id
_entity.type
_entity.pdbx_description
1 polymer ?
#
loop_
_entity_poly.entity_id
_entity_poly.type
_entity_poly.pdbx_seq_one_letter_code
_entity_poly.pdbx_strand_id
1 'polypeptide(L)'
;AAFLMADFLQVDYSEVALAALIPALLYFLSIFFQVDLAAARQGLRALSKSELPSARAVMARGWIYPLPFVVLIIAMFWLHLRVEEAALWACASLLPILVWRAGGRRSPGDLFDALASAGRSSTSVILIAAAAGIIIGILNLTGLSFSLTRILITLGENNLFLLLLLSAALSIVLGMGMPTVGVYVLLATLVTPSMIKLGVEPIAAHMFVLYFGMMSMITPPVAVAAFSAATLASSPPMRTAIEATIMAWPAFIVPFLFVFSPTLL
;
A
#
# COMPACT_ATOMS: atom_id res chain seq x y z
N ALA A 1 6.54 1.35 -0.22
CA ALA A 1 6.38 1.63 1.21
C ALA A 1 6.77 0.42 2.07
N ALA A 2 6.20 -0.79 1.84
CA ALA A 2 6.53 -1.98 2.66
C ALA A 2 8.02 -2.38 2.61
N PHE A 3 8.68 -2.26 1.47
CA PHE A 3 10.13 -2.47 1.36
C PHE A 3 10.94 -1.47 2.18
N LEU A 4 10.53 -0.19 2.15
CA LEU A 4 11.15 0.83 3.01
C LEU A 4 10.86 0.58 4.49
N MET A 5 9.72 -0.04 4.82
CA MET A 5 9.43 -0.44 6.19
C MET A 5 10.42 -1.48 6.69
N ALA A 6 10.74 -2.48 5.87
CA ALA A 6 11.77 -3.47 6.18
C ALA A 6 13.15 -2.82 6.40
N ASP A 7 13.52 -1.85 5.55
CA ASP A 7 14.76 -1.08 5.71
C ASP A 7 14.77 -0.23 6.99
N PHE A 8 13.67 0.47 7.31
CA PHE A 8 13.57 1.28 8.54
C PHE A 8 13.62 0.43 9.81
N LEU A 9 13.00 -0.76 9.77
CA LEU A 9 12.97 -1.69 10.89
C LEU A 9 14.23 -2.58 10.97
N GLN A 10 15.06 -2.60 9.92
CA GLN A 10 16.21 -3.50 9.78
C GLN A 10 15.84 -4.98 9.92
N VAL A 11 14.70 -5.35 9.32
CA VAL A 11 14.18 -6.73 9.27
C VAL A 11 14.03 -7.18 7.82
N ASP A 12 13.88 -8.49 7.63
CA ASP A 12 13.59 -9.01 6.30
C ASP A 12 12.18 -8.60 5.84
N TYR A 13 12.06 -8.32 4.54
CA TYR A 13 10.75 -8.00 3.96
C TYR A 13 9.70 -9.09 4.22
N SER A 14 10.13 -10.35 4.32
CA SER A 14 9.25 -11.49 4.63
C SER A 14 8.54 -11.32 5.96
N GLU A 15 9.20 -10.76 6.98
CA GLU A 15 8.58 -10.48 8.29
C GLU A 15 7.50 -9.41 8.16
N VAL A 16 7.79 -8.34 7.44
CA VAL A 16 6.78 -7.27 7.17
C VAL A 16 5.60 -7.82 6.38
N ALA A 17 5.85 -8.69 5.40
CA ALA A 17 4.80 -9.28 4.57
C ALA A 17 3.91 -10.25 5.37
N LEU A 18 4.50 -11.04 6.27
CA LEU A 18 3.76 -11.94 7.15
C LEU A 18 2.95 -11.16 8.18
N ALA A 19 3.53 -10.14 8.80
CA ALA A 19 2.82 -9.25 9.71
C ALA A 19 1.62 -8.55 9.04
N ALA A 20 1.72 -8.19 7.77
CA ALA A 20 0.63 -7.58 7.02
C ALA A 20 -0.48 -8.56 6.61
N LEU A 21 -0.25 -9.89 6.69
CA LEU A 21 -1.14 -10.89 6.10
C LEU A 21 -2.51 -10.91 6.78
N ILE A 22 -2.55 -11.04 8.11
CA ILE A 22 -3.82 -11.11 8.87
C ILE A 22 -4.59 -9.79 8.76
N PRO A 23 -3.98 -8.60 9.00
CA PRO A 23 -4.63 -7.31 8.77
C PRO A 23 -5.19 -7.14 7.36
N ALA A 24 -4.45 -7.57 6.33
CA ALA A 24 -4.91 -7.48 4.95
C ALA A 24 -6.11 -8.41 4.69
N LEU A 25 -6.08 -9.64 5.18
CA LEU A 25 -7.21 -10.58 5.05
C LEU A 25 -8.47 -10.04 5.74
N LEU A 26 -8.36 -9.50 6.94
CA LEU A 26 -9.48 -8.88 7.66
C LEU A 26 -10.10 -7.73 6.85
N TYR A 27 -9.24 -6.87 6.29
CA TYR A 27 -9.68 -5.75 5.48
C TYR A 27 -10.38 -6.21 4.19
N PHE A 28 -9.75 -7.06 3.39
CA PHE A 28 -10.32 -7.52 2.12
C PHE A 28 -11.58 -8.35 2.28
N LEU A 29 -11.64 -9.23 3.26
CA LEU A 29 -12.87 -10.00 3.56
C LEU A 29 -14.01 -9.08 3.95
N SER A 30 -13.74 -8.08 4.78
CA SER A 30 -14.76 -7.12 5.17
C SER A 30 -15.29 -6.31 3.98
N ILE A 31 -14.41 -5.82 3.10
CA ILE A 31 -14.83 -5.12 1.87
C ILE A 31 -15.64 -6.05 0.97
N PHE A 32 -15.19 -7.30 0.80
CA PHE A 32 -15.89 -8.27 -0.02
C PHE A 32 -17.35 -8.45 0.44
N PHE A 33 -17.57 -8.68 1.73
CA PHE A 33 -18.92 -8.83 2.28
C PHE A 33 -19.75 -7.54 2.17
N GLN A 34 -19.13 -6.37 2.37
CA GLN A 34 -19.83 -5.09 2.26
C GLN A 34 -20.28 -4.81 0.82
N VAL A 35 -19.41 -5.10 -0.17
CA VAL A 35 -19.76 -4.93 -1.60
C VAL A 35 -20.86 -5.89 -2.01
N ASP A 36 -20.79 -7.16 -1.57
CA ASP A 36 -21.83 -8.16 -1.86
C ASP A 36 -23.19 -7.76 -1.27
N LEU A 37 -23.20 -7.32 0.00
CA LEU A 37 -24.42 -6.81 0.65
C LEU A 37 -24.95 -5.54 -0.02
N ALA A 38 -24.09 -4.64 -0.45
CA ALA A 38 -24.50 -3.43 -1.15
C ALA A 38 -25.10 -3.75 -2.51
N ALA A 39 -24.52 -4.69 -3.26
CA ALA A 39 -25.04 -5.19 -4.53
C ALA A 39 -26.42 -5.83 -4.35
N ALA A 40 -26.59 -6.68 -3.32
CA ALA A 40 -27.86 -7.30 -2.98
C ALA A 40 -28.94 -6.27 -2.63
N ARG A 41 -28.59 -5.24 -1.84
CA ARG A 41 -29.54 -4.14 -1.50
C ARG A 41 -29.99 -3.33 -2.72
N GLN A 42 -29.11 -3.16 -3.71
CA GLN A 42 -29.41 -2.45 -4.95
C GLN A 42 -30.11 -3.34 -5.99
N GLY A 43 -30.36 -4.61 -5.69
CA GLY A 43 -30.98 -5.56 -6.59
C GLY A 43 -30.15 -5.88 -7.83
N LEU A 44 -28.81 -5.69 -7.75
CA LEU A 44 -27.91 -6.00 -8.86
C LEU A 44 -27.94 -7.52 -9.11
N ARG A 45 -28.17 -7.89 -10.37
CA ARG A 45 -28.17 -9.30 -10.78
C ARG A 45 -26.76 -9.71 -11.21
N ALA A 46 -26.37 -10.91 -10.82
CA ALA A 46 -25.17 -11.52 -11.34
C ALA A 46 -25.27 -11.72 -12.86
N LEU A 47 -24.13 -11.59 -13.55
CA LEU A 47 -24.05 -11.88 -14.98
C LEU A 47 -24.47 -13.33 -15.25
N SER A 48 -25.19 -13.55 -16.35
CA SER A 48 -25.57 -14.89 -16.77
C SER A 48 -24.34 -15.73 -17.15
N LYS A 49 -24.42 -17.05 -17.02
CA LYS A 49 -23.31 -17.94 -17.37
C LYS A 49 -22.88 -17.80 -18.84
N SER A 50 -23.78 -17.35 -19.72
CA SER A 50 -23.50 -17.09 -21.13
C SER A 50 -22.70 -15.81 -21.38
N GLU A 51 -22.75 -14.84 -20.46
CA GLU A 51 -22.00 -13.59 -20.55
C GLU A 51 -20.60 -13.69 -19.92
N LEU A 52 -20.39 -14.74 -19.13
CA LEU A 52 -19.09 -14.97 -18.49
C LEU A 52 -18.15 -15.74 -19.44
N PRO A 53 -16.90 -15.28 -19.60
CA PRO A 53 -15.91 -16.05 -20.33
C PRO A 53 -15.63 -17.36 -19.59
N SER A 54 -15.46 -18.47 -20.35
CA SER A 54 -15.16 -19.76 -19.72
C SER A 54 -13.85 -19.72 -18.95
N ALA A 55 -13.86 -20.13 -17.67
CA ALA A 55 -12.68 -20.15 -16.81
C ALA A 55 -11.52 -20.94 -17.48
N ARG A 56 -11.83 -22.03 -18.18
CA ARG A 56 -10.84 -22.84 -18.91
C ARG A 56 -10.16 -22.04 -20.03
N ALA A 57 -10.89 -21.23 -20.79
CA ALA A 57 -10.31 -20.39 -21.85
C ALA A 57 -9.44 -19.26 -21.29
N VAL A 58 -9.86 -18.65 -20.18
CA VAL A 58 -9.09 -17.62 -19.48
C VAL A 58 -7.82 -18.22 -18.92
N MET A 59 -7.91 -19.35 -18.22
CA MET A 59 -6.74 -20.04 -17.67
C MET A 59 -5.79 -20.52 -18.75
N ALA A 60 -6.27 -21.10 -19.84
CA ALA A 60 -5.42 -21.57 -20.95
C ALA A 60 -4.60 -20.43 -21.58
N ARG A 61 -5.13 -19.20 -21.55
CA ARG A 61 -4.42 -18.03 -22.09
C ARG A 61 -3.60 -17.28 -21.04
N GLY A 62 -3.98 -17.39 -19.76
CA GLY A 62 -3.49 -16.56 -18.67
C GLY A 62 -2.53 -17.24 -17.70
N TRP A 63 -2.40 -18.59 -17.73
CA TRP A 63 -1.62 -19.36 -16.74
C TRP A 63 -0.16 -18.95 -16.58
N ILE A 64 0.42 -18.33 -17.62
CA ILE A 64 1.82 -17.91 -17.63
C ILE A 64 2.05 -16.56 -16.93
N TYR A 65 1.01 -15.72 -16.77
CA TYR A 65 1.16 -14.40 -16.15
C TYR A 65 1.43 -14.42 -14.63
N PRO A 66 1.00 -15.43 -13.88
CA PRO A 66 1.43 -15.60 -12.49
C PRO A 66 2.91 -15.93 -12.31
N LEU A 67 3.60 -16.41 -13.37
CA LEU A 67 5.00 -16.86 -13.27
C LEU A 67 5.95 -15.82 -12.65
N PRO A 68 5.97 -14.55 -13.06
CA PRO A 68 6.83 -13.54 -12.43
C PRO A 68 6.56 -13.35 -10.93
N PHE A 69 5.29 -13.44 -10.51
CA PHE A 69 4.93 -13.37 -9.09
C PHE A 69 5.41 -14.59 -8.32
N VAL A 70 5.30 -15.78 -8.92
CA VAL A 70 5.81 -17.03 -8.32
C VAL A 70 7.33 -16.94 -8.19
N VAL A 71 8.04 -16.48 -9.22
CA VAL A 71 9.50 -16.27 -9.19
C VAL A 71 9.86 -15.28 -8.09
N LEU A 72 9.15 -14.16 -7.98
CA LEU A 72 9.36 -13.16 -6.93
C LEU A 72 9.22 -13.77 -5.55
N ILE A 73 8.12 -14.48 -5.30
CA ILE A 73 7.83 -15.12 -4.01
C ILE A 73 8.91 -16.15 -3.66
N ILE A 74 9.27 -17.03 -4.60
CA ILE A 74 10.33 -18.03 -4.38
C ILE A 74 11.66 -17.35 -4.09
N ALA A 75 12.03 -16.33 -4.87
CA ALA A 75 13.30 -15.61 -4.68
C ALA A 75 13.38 -14.94 -3.30
N MET A 76 12.29 -14.38 -2.81
CA MET A 76 12.26 -13.68 -1.53
C MET A 76 12.15 -14.63 -0.33
N PHE A 77 11.24 -15.60 -0.37
CA PHE A 77 10.91 -16.43 0.79
C PHE A 77 11.72 -17.72 0.89
N TRP A 78 12.20 -18.27 -0.23
CA TRP A 78 12.98 -19.51 -0.24
C TRP A 78 14.47 -19.29 -0.47
N LEU A 79 14.81 -18.37 -1.38
CA LEU A 79 16.21 -18.08 -1.71
C LEU A 79 16.77 -16.95 -0.85
N HIS A 80 15.92 -16.28 -0.04
CA HIS A 80 16.29 -15.14 0.82
C HIS A 80 17.09 -14.06 0.07
N LEU A 81 16.78 -13.86 -1.21
CA LEU A 81 17.41 -12.82 -2.02
C LEU A 81 16.90 -11.45 -1.60
N ARG A 82 17.76 -10.44 -1.79
CA ARG A 82 17.36 -9.05 -1.59
C ARG A 82 16.22 -8.70 -2.56
N VAL A 83 15.37 -7.77 -2.14
CA VAL A 83 14.16 -7.38 -2.90
C VAL A 83 14.50 -6.96 -4.33
N GLU A 84 15.59 -6.20 -4.50
CA GLU A 84 16.05 -5.72 -5.79
C GLU A 84 16.45 -6.88 -6.72
N GLU A 85 17.15 -7.87 -6.17
CA GLU A 85 17.56 -9.08 -6.90
C GLU A 85 16.35 -9.94 -7.26
N ALA A 86 15.44 -10.15 -6.32
CA ALA A 86 14.20 -10.89 -6.55
C ALA A 86 13.34 -10.21 -7.63
N ALA A 87 13.24 -8.88 -7.62
CA ALA A 87 12.54 -8.11 -8.64
C ALA A 87 13.19 -8.24 -10.02
N LEU A 88 14.53 -8.24 -10.10
CA LEU A 88 15.26 -8.47 -11.35
C LEU A 88 15.00 -9.86 -11.92
N TRP A 89 15.01 -10.91 -11.10
CA TRP A 89 14.66 -12.26 -11.52
C TRP A 89 13.22 -12.37 -11.99
N ALA A 90 12.28 -11.73 -11.30
CA ALA A 90 10.89 -11.66 -11.73
C ALA A 90 10.74 -10.95 -13.08
N CYS A 91 11.43 -9.82 -13.29
CA CYS A 91 11.47 -9.12 -14.58
C CYS A 91 12.13 -9.98 -15.66
N ALA A 92 13.24 -10.67 -15.36
CA ALA A 92 13.91 -11.57 -16.30
C ALA A 92 12.98 -12.71 -16.75
N SER A 93 12.12 -13.22 -15.85
CA SER A 93 11.14 -14.25 -16.19
C SER A 93 10.06 -13.80 -17.18
N LEU A 94 9.86 -12.49 -17.37
CA LEU A 94 8.97 -11.94 -18.39
C LEU A 94 9.55 -12.03 -19.81
N LEU A 95 10.88 -12.03 -19.96
CA LEU A 95 11.53 -12.04 -21.28
C LEU A 95 11.14 -13.26 -22.13
N PRO A 96 11.22 -14.51 -21.63
CA PRO A 96 10.78 -15.67 -22.41
C PRO A 96 9.28 -15.62 -22.71
N ILE A 97 8.45 -15.06 -21.81
CA ILE A 97 7.02 -14.90 -22.05
C ILE A 97 6.76 -13.93 -23.20
N LEU A 98 7.48 -12.82 -23.23
CA LEU A 98 7.41 -11.82 -24.30
C LEU A 98 7.79 -12.42 -25.66
N VAL A 99 8.87 -13.18 -25.72
CA VAL A 99 9.36 -13.81 -26.96
C VAL A 99 8.40 -14.91 -27.45
N TRP A 100 7.97 -15.78 -26.54
CA TRP A 100 7.11 -16.91 -26.89
C TRP A 100 5.72 -16.48 -27.37
N ARG A 101 5.12 -15.50 -26.73
CA ARG A 101 3.77 -15.05 -27.07
C ARG A 101 3.70 -14.12 -28.28
N ALA A 102 4.79 -13.47 -28.61
CA ALA A 102 4.87 -12.61 -29.80
C ALA A 102 4.97 -13.42 -31.12
N GLY A 103 5.12 -14.74 -31.05
CA GLY A 103 5.28 -15.57 -32.26
C GLY A 103 6.42 -15.07 -33.15
N GLY A 104 7.48 -14.54 -32.60
CA GLY A 104 8.61 -13.94 -33.32
C GLY A 104 8.31 -12.60 -34.03
N ARG A 105 7.13 -12.01 -33.83
CA ARG A 105 6.70 -10.77 -34.50
C ARG A 105 7.04 -9.46 -33.75
N ARG A 106 7.56 -9.51 -32.53
CA ARG A 106 7.98 -8.30 -31.82
C ARG A 106 9.39 -7.91 -32.22
N SER A 107 9.52 -6.63 -32.54
CA SER A 107 10.80 -6.02 -32.87
C SER A 107 11.64 -5.81 -31.58
N PRO A 108 12.98 -5.84 -31.67
CA PRO A 108 13.85 -5.35 -30.59
C PRO A 108 13.47 -3.94 -30.10
N GLY A 109 12.83 -3.13 -30.97
CA GLY A 109 12.26 -1.83 -30.61
C GLY A 109 11.21 -1.88 -29.54
N ASP A 110 10.32 -2.89 -29.52
CA ASP A 110 9.27 -3.04 -28.50
C ASP A 110 9.87 -3.23 -27.09
N LEU A 111 11.01 -3.95 -27.01
CA LEU A 111 11.73 -4.14 -25.75
C LEU A 111 12.38 -2.83 -25.29
N PHE A 112 12.97 -2.08 -26.24
CA PHE A 112 13.55 -0.78 -25.96
C PHE A 112 12.48 0.22 -25.47
N ASP A 113 11.32 0.24 -26.12
CA ASP A 113 10.19 1.10 -25.73
C ASP A 113 9.65 0.72 -24.34
N ALA A 114 9.61 -0.57 -24.01
CA ALA A 114 9.23 -1.03 -22.68
C ALA A 114 10.24 -0.58 -21.62
N LEU A 115 11.54 -0.72 -21.88
CA LEU A 115 12.61 -0.25 -20.99
C LEU A 115 12.60 1.28 -20.83
N ALA A 116 12.41 2.00 -21.94
CA ALA A 116 12.30 3.47 -21.91
C ALA A 116 11.08 3.93 -21.13
N SER A 117 9.96 3.22 -21.23
CA SER A 117 8.75 3.48 -20.46
C SER A 117 8.95 3.21 -18.97
N ALA A 118 9.61 2.09 -18.62
CA ALA A 118 10.00 1.75 -17.26
C ALA A 118 10.92 2.83 -16.66
N GLY A 119 11.93 3.29 -17.41
CA GLY A 119 12.83 4.36 -17.01
C GLY A 119 12.09 5.66 -16.72
N ARG A 120 11.14 6.06 -17.59
CA ARG A 120 10.29 7.24 -17.35
C ARG A 120 9.44 7.09 -16.09
N SER A 121 8.87 5.92 -15.85
CA SER A 121 8.09 5.66 -14.63
C SER A 121 8.97 5.70 -13.38
N SER A 122 10.18 5.16 -13.46
CA SER A 122 11.15 5.18 -12.36
C SER A 122 11.60 6.60 -11.99
N THR A 123 11.68 7.51 -12.96
CA THR A 123 12.03 8.91 -12.71
C THR A 123 11.08 9.57 -11.69
N SER A 124 9.78 9.30 -11.79
CA SER A 124 8.81 9.82 -10.83
C SER A 124 9.06 9.30 -9.41
N VAL A 125 9.41 8.03 -9.27
CA VAL A 125 9.71 7.43 -7.96
C VAL A 125 10.99 8.04 -7.37
N ILE A 126 12.03 8.23 -8.18
CA ILE A 126 13.30 8.86 -7.75
C ILE A 126 13.06 10.31 -7.31
N LEU A 127 12.29 11.09 -8.06
CA LEU A 127 11.97 12.48 -7.71
C LEU A 127 11.18 12.57 -6.40
N ILE A 128 10.22 11.66 -6.19
CA ILE A 128 9.46 11.58 -4.94
C ILE A 128 10.39 11.23 -3.77
N ALA A 129 11.27 10.25 -3.94
CA ALA A 129 12.22 9.86 -2.91
C ALA A 129 13.19 11.01 -2.57
N ALA A 130 13.69 11.74 -3.57
CA ALA A 130 14.55 12.91 -3.37
C ALA A 130 13.80 14.03 -2.62
N ALA A 131 12.57 14.34 -3.02
CA ALA A 131 11.74 15.33 -2.33
C ALA A 131 11.46 14.94 -0.87
N ALA A 132 11.14 13.67 -0.61
CA ALA A 132 10.95 13.15 0.74
C ALA A 132 12.24 13.30 1.57
N GLY A 133 13.40 12.99 0.98
CA GLY A 133 14.72 13.19 1.63
C GLY A 133 15.00 14.65 2.01
N ILE A 134 14.65 15.60 1.13
CA ILE A 134 14.78 17.05 1.42
C ILE A 134 13.86 17.43 2.59
N ILE A 135 12.60 16.99 2.58
CA ILE A 135 11.65 17.27 3.67
C ILE A 135 12.18 16.74 5.00
N ILE A 136 12.66 15.49 5.03
CA ILE A 136 13.23 14.88 6.24
C ILE A 136 14.45 15.68 6.71
N GLY A 137 15.33 16.09 5.80
CA GLY A 137 16.49 16.91 6.11
C GLY A 137 16.09 18.23 6.78
N ILE A 138 15.11 18.94 6.22
CA ILE A 138 14.58 20.19 6.79
C ILE A 138 13.95 19.95 8.17
N LEU A 139 13.14 18.90 8.31
CA LEU A 139 12.48 18.57 9.58
C LEU A 139 13.50 18.25 10.68
N ASN A 140 14.58 17.56 10.34
CA ASN A 140 15.65 17.26 11.29
C ASN A 140 16.47 18.51 11.64
N LEU A 141 16.82 19.35 10.66
CA LEU A 141 17.55 20.59 10.89
C LEU A 141 16.77 21.60 11.72
N THR A 142 15.46 21.71 11.52
CA THR A 142 14.58 22.61 12.26
C THR A 142 14.20 22.07 13.63
N GLY A 143 14.47 20.80 13.94
CA GLY A 143 14.04 20.13 15.16
C GLY A 143 12.51 19.92 15.25
N LEU A 144 11.79 20.13 14.15
CA LEU A 144 10.34 19.99 14.12
C LEU A 144 9.90 18.55 14.41
N SER A 145 10.65 17.55 13.92
CA SER A 145 10.40 16.14 14.23
C SER A 145 10.42 15.87 15.73
N PHE A 146 11.42 16.45 16.44
CA PHE A 146 11.56 16.31 17.88
C PHE A 146 10.40 17.02 18.62
N SER A 147 10.05 18.24 18.20
CA SER A 147 8.96 19.01 18.78
C SER A 147 7.62 18.31 18.64
N LEU A 148 7.33 17.77 17.46
CA LEU A 148 6.11 17.02 17.19
C LEU A 148 6.04 15.74 18.05
N THR A 149 7.16 14.99 18.10
CA THR A 149 7.27 13.80 18.94
C THR A 149 7.01 14.14 20.42
N ARG A 150 7.58 15.24 20.93
CA ARG A 150 7.31 15.70 22.31
C ARG A 150 5.84 16.01 22.54
N ILE A 151 5.21 16.75 21.64
CA ILE A 151 3.79 17.09 21.76
C ILE A 151 2.93 15.82 21.81
N LEU A 152 3.17 14.89 20.90
CA LEU A 152 2.43 13.62 20.87
C LEU A 152 2.64 12.80 22.15
N ILE A 153 3.88 12.73 22.67
CA ILE A 153 4.17 12.05 23.93
C ILE A 153 3.43 12.73 25.09
N THR A 154 3.56 14.06 25.23
CA THR A 154 2.92 14.78 26.31
C THR A 154 1.40 14.63 26.32
N LEU A 155 0.78 14.65 25.13
CA LEU A 155 -0.67 14.46 25.01
C LEU A 155 -1.09 12.99 25.22
N GLY A 156 -0.20 12.03 24.91
CA GLY A 156 -0.46 10.59 25.01
C GLY A 156 0.05 9.92 26.29
N GLU A 157 0.79 10.65 27.16
CA GLU A 157 1.55 10.09 28.30
C GLU A 157 0.69 9.27 29.28
N ASN A 158 -0.59 9.61 29.39
CA ASN A 158 -1.54 8.91 30.27
C ASN A 158 -2.59 8.08 29.52
N ASN A 159 -2.56 8.07 28.18
CA ASN A 159 -3.59 7.39 27.40
C ASN A 159 -3.08 6.99 26.02
N LEU A 160 -2.67 5.73 25.89
CA LEU A 160 -2.22 5.17 24.61
C LEU A 160 -3.26 5.32 23.50
N PHE A 161 -4.55 5.15 23.82
CA PHE A 161 -5.61 5.30 22.82
C PHE A 161 -5.69 6.73 22.27
N LEU A 162 -5.52 7.74 23.12
CA LEU A 162 -5.47 9.14 22.69
C LEU A 162 -4.25 9.40 21.78
N LEU A 163 -3.08 8.88 22.15
CA LEU A 163 -1.90 8.94 21.27
C LEU A 163 -2.19 8.36 19.90
N LEU A 164 -2.75 7.15 19.85
CA LEU A 164 -3.07 6.47 18.58
C LEU A 164 -4.08 7.27 17.76
N LEU A 165 -5.12 7.83 18.39
CA LEU A 165 -6.11 8.65 17.70
C LEU A 165 -5.49 9.91 17.08
N LEU A 166 -4.63 10.61 17.84
CA LEU A 166 -3.91 11.79 17.36
C LEU A 166 -2.93 11.43 16.24
N SER A 167 -2.21 10.32 16.39
CA SER A 167 -1.31 9.79 15.37
C SER A 167 -2.06 9.41 14.09
N ALA A 168 -3.23 8.80 14.20
CA ALA A 168 -4.09 8.46 13.07
C ALA A 168 -4.57 9.71 12.33
N ALA A 169 -5.12 10.69 13.07
CA ALA A 169 -5.58 11.95 12.49
C ALA A 169 -4.45 12.70 11.79
N LEU A 170 -3.29 12.80 12.43
CA LEU A 170 -2.11 13.43 11.86
C LEU A 170 -1.61 12.69 10.60
N SER A 171 -1.61 11.36 10.63
CA SER A 171 -1.21 10.53 9.49
C SER A 171 -2.13 10.72 8.29
N ILE A 172 -3.45 10.81 8.49
CA ILE A 172 -4.40 11.12 7.43
C ILE A 172 -4.13 12.52 6.85
N VAL A 173 -4.00 13.53 7.71
CA VAL A 173 -3.80 14.93 7.26
C VAL A 173 -2.47 15.08 6.51
N LEU A 174 -1.37 14.56 7.05
CA LEU A 174 -0.06 14.62 6.41
C LEU A 174 0.02 13.75 5.15
N GLY A 175 -0.79 12.69 5.08
CA GLY A 175 -0.85 11.81 3.91
C GLY A 175 -1.61 12.38 2.72
N MET A 176 -2.42 13.43 2.90
CA MET A 176 -3.26 13.98 1.84
C MET A 176 -2.45 14.52 0.67
N GLY A 177 -2.75 14.03 -0.52
CA GLY A 177 -2.15 14.51 -1.77
C GLY A 177 -0.72 14.04 -2.04
N MET A 178 -0.15 13.21 -1.18
CA MET A 178 1.20 12.68 -1.37
C MET A 178 1.17 11.24 -1.91
N PRO A 179 2.17 10.84 -2.72
CA PRO A 179 2.35 9.44 -3.11
C PRO A 179 2.71 8.55 -1.92
N THR A 180 2.31 7.28 -1.98
CA THR A 180 2.46 6.27 -0.92
C THR A 180 3.83 6.23 -0.26
N VAL A 181 4.90 6.29 -1.07
CA VAL A 181 6.30 6.26 -0.57
C VAL A 181 6.61 7.49 0.27
N GLY A 182 6.24 8.68 -0.24
CA GLY A 182 6.47 9.95 0.47
C GLY A 182 5.70 10.04 1.78
N VAL A 183 4.42 9.62 1.75
CA VAL A 183 3.58 9.54 2.96
C VAL A 183 4.24 8.66 4.02
N TYR A 184 4.63 7.45 3.65
CA TYR A 184 5.20 6.50 4.60
C TYR A 184 6.51 7.05 5.21
N VAL A 185 7.44 7.52 4.39
CA VAL A 185 8.73 8.03 4.86
C VAL A 185 8.54 9.22 5.80
N LEU A 186 7.63 10.14 5.46
CA LEU A 186 7.31 11.28 6.32
C LEU A 186 6.74 10.84 7.67
N LEU A 187 5.77 9.94 7.67
CA LEU A 187 5.11 9.48 8.88
C LEU A 187 6.01 8.60 9.76
N ALA A 188 6.84 7.74 9.12
CA ALA A 188 7.82 6.92 9.82
C ALA A 188 8.85 7.76 10.58
N THR A 189 9.18 8.95 10.08
CA THR A 189 10.12 9.85 10.74
C THR A 189 9.48 10.79 11.77
N LEU A 190 8.21 11.18 11.56
CA LEU A 190 7.55 12.18 12.42
C LEU A 190 6.70 11.56 13.52
N VAL A 191 5.95 10.52 13.21
CA VAL A 191 4.88 9.97 14.08
C VAL A 191 5.34 8.70 14.80
N THR A 192 5.95 7.77 14.06
CA THR A 192 6.34 6.46 14.59
C THR A 192 7.24 6.53 15.83
N PRO A 193 8.25 7.45 15.93
CA PRO A 193 9.09 7.51 17.12
C PRO A 193 8.33 7.82 18.41
N SER A 194 7.23 8.57 18.34
CA SER A 194 6.41 8.87 19.52
C SER A 194 5.66 7.63 20.01
N MET A 195 5.17 6.81 19.08
CA MET A 195 4.46 5.55 19.40
C MET A 195 5.40 4.53 20.02
N ILE A 196 6.61 4.35 19.44
CA ILE A 196 7.63 3.42 19.95
C ILE A 196 8.08 3.83 21.37
N LYS A 197 8.30 5.14 21.62
CA LYS A 197 8.69 5.64 22.95
C LYS A 197 7.65 5.37 24.02
N LEU A 198 6.37 5.28 23.66
CA LEU A 198 5.27 4.94 24.57
C LEU A 198 4.95 3.44 24.60
N GLY A 199 5.86 2.60 24.08
CA GLY A 199 5.82 1.15 24.23
C GLY A 199 5.07 0.41 23.13
N VAL A 200 4.70 1.07 22.04
CA VAL A 200 4.15 0.37 20.87
C VAL A 200 5.26 -0.38 20.16
N GLU A 201 5.01 -1.63 19.80
CA GLU A 201 5.97 -2.45 19.07
C GLU A 201 6.36 -1.78 17.73
N PRO A 202 7.65 -1.76 17.35
CA PRO A 202 8.12 -1.04 16.17
C PRO A 202 7.36 -1.40 14.88
N ILE A 203 7.16 -2.69 14.61
CA ILE A 203 6.44 -3.12 13.41
C ILE A 203 4.97 -2.65 13.42
N ALA A 204 4.30 -2.73 14.59
CA ALA A 204 2.95 -2.25 14.76
C ALA A 204 2.85 -0.74 14.56
N ALA A 205 3.80 0.05 15.08
CA ALA A 205 3.85 1.49 14.91
C ALA A 205 4.03 1.89 13.45
N HIS A 206 4.94 1.23 12.72
CA HIS A 206 5.17 1.46 11.30
C HIS A 206 3.96 1.04 10.44
N MET A 207 3.36 -0.10 10.73
CA MET A 207 2.13 -0.55 10.07
C MET A 207 0.97 0.42 10.32
N PHE A 208 0.82 0.90 11.55
CA PHE A 208 -0.24 1.85 11.94
C PHE A 208 -0.18 3.13 11.10
N VAL A 209 0.99 3.76 11.03
CA VAL A 209 1.14 5.01 10.27
C VAL A 209 1.01 4.78 8.76
N LEU A 210 1.44 3.62 8.24
CA LEU A 210 1.23 3.26 6.85
C LEU A 210 -0.26 3.13 6.53
N TYR A 211 -1.04 2.43 7.34
CA TYR A 211 -2.48 2.28 7.15
C TYR A 211 -3.19 3.62 7.11
N PHE A 212 -2.99 4.46 8.12
CA PHE A 212 -3.64 5.78 8.18
C PHE A 212 -3.15 6.73 7.10
N GLY A 213 -1.87 6.69 6.77
CA GLY A 213 -1.32 7.43 5.64
C GLY A 213 -1.97 7.02 4.32
N MET A 214 -2.21 5.72 4.09
CA MET A 214 -2.90 5.22 2.90
C MET A 214 -4.39 5.56 2.88
N MET A 215 -5.06 5.58 4.04
CA MET A 215 -6.46 5.97 4.14
C MET A 215 -6.71 7.42 3.66
N SER A 216 -5.71 8.29 3.70
CA SER A 216 -5.80 9.64 3.14
C SER A 216 -6.15 9.66 1.64
N MET A 217 -5.81 8.58 0.90
CA MET A 217 -6.07 8.47 -0.54
C MET A 217 -7.56 8.21 -0.87
N ILE A 218 -8.35 7.78 0.08
CA ILE A 218 -9.79 7.55 -0.07
C ILE A 218 -10.63 8.48 0.80
N THR A 219 -10.01 9.17 1.76
CA THR A 219 -10.71 10.06 2.72
C THR A 219 -10.82 11.48 2.16
N PRO A 220 -12.02 12.08 2.10
CA PRO A 220 -12.17 13.50 1.76
C PRO A 220 -11.34 14.40 2.69
N PRO A 221 -10.88 15.57 2.24
CA PRO A 221 -11.25 16.26 1.00
C PRO A 221 -10.40 15.94 -0.25
N VAL A 222 -9.25 15.27 -0.11
CA VAL A 222 -8.30 15.08 -1.22
C VAL A 222 -8.52 13.74 -1.95
N ALA A 223 -8.77 12.65 -1.28
CA ALA A 223 -9.27 11.34 -1.76
C ALA A 223 -8.87 10.95 -3.20
N VAL A 224 -7.60 11.06 -3.58
CA VAL A 224 -7.12 10.95 -4.98
C VAL A 224 -7.54 9.64 -5.65
N ALA A 225 -7.46 8.53 -4.91
CA ALA A 225 -7.85 7.22 -5.45
C ALA A 225 -9.37 7.12 -5.69
N ALA A 226 -10.18 7.65 -4.76
CA ALA A 226 -11.62 7.67 -4.91
C ALA A 226 -12.09 8.60 -6.04
N PHE A 227 -11.40 9.74 -6.24
CA PHE A 227 -11.70 10.66 -7.35
C PHE A 227 -11.34 10.04 -8.70
N SER A 228 -10.24 9.29 -8.77
CA SER A 228 -9.88 8.53 -9.97
C SER A 228 -10.93 7.46 -10.30
N ALA A 229 -11.42 6.73 -9.30
CA ALA A 229 -12.50 5.76 -9.45
C ALA A 229 -13.82 6.44 -9.89
N ALA A 230 -14.13 7.60 -9.33
CA ALA A 230 -15.31 8.38 -9.71
C ALA A 230 -15.29 8.78 -11.19
N THR A 231 -14.12 9.14 -11.71
CA THR A 231 -13.95 9.47 -13.13
C THR A 231 -14.25 8.26 -14.03
N LEU A 232 -13.76 7.07 -13.64
CA LEU A 232 -14.02 5.83 -14.37
C LEU A 232 -15.50 5.42 -14.32
N ALA A 233 -16.15 5.62 -13.16
CA ALA A 233 -17.55 5.29 -12.94
C ALA A 233 -18.51 6.39 -13.41
N SER A 234 -18.02 7.51 -13.94
CA SER A 234 -18.85 8.68 -14.28
C SER A 234 -19.76 9.12 -13.13
N SER A 235 -19.26 9.08 -11.91
CA SER A 235 -19.99 9.41 -10.68
C SER A 235 -19.46 10.69 -10.01
N PRO A 236 -20.27 11.35 -9.13
CA PRO A 236 -19.82 12.54 -8.41
C PRO A 236 -18.61 12.23 -7.50
N PRO A 237 -17.46 12.92 -7.67
CA PRO A 237 -16.22 12.58 -6.96
C PRO A 237 -16.34 12.58 -5.44
N MET A 238 -16.94 13.61 -4.86
CA MET A 238 -17.09 13.74 -3.40
C MET A 238 -17.98 12.64 -2.81
N ARG A 239 -19.07 12.28 -3.49
CA ARG A 239 -19.95 11.21 -3.06
C ARG A 239 -19.22 9.86 -3.12
N THR A 240 -18.48 9.60 -4.19
CA THR A 240 -17.66 8.39 -4.33
C THR A 240 -16.63 8.29 -3.21
N ALA A 241 -15.97 9.39 -2.84
CA ALA A 241 -15.00 9.41 -1.75
C ALA A 241 -15.65 9.13 -0.38
N ILE A 242 -16.81 9.70 -0.10
CA ILE A 242 -17.57 9.43 1.12
C ILE A 242 -17.97 7.94 1.19
N GLU A 243 -18.52 7.39 0.12
CA GLU A 243 -18.90 5.97 0.05
C GLU A 243 -17.68 5.05 0.21
N ALA A 244 -16.55 5.40 -0.42
CA ALA A 244 -15.29 4.66 -0.28
C ALA A 244 -14.79 4.66 1.18
N THR A 245 -14.85 5.82 1.86
CA THR A 245 -14.48 5.94 3.26
C THR A 245 -15.38 5.11 4.17
N ILE A 246 -16.70 5.15 3.92
CA ILE A 246 -17.68 4.35 4.66
C ILE A 246 -17.43 2.85 4.44
N MET A 247 -17.19 2.41 3.21
CA MET A 247 -16.90 1.00 2.93
C MET A 247 -15.55 0.55 3.51
N ALA A 248 -14.59 1.45 3.62
CA ALA A 248 -13.27 1.16 4.17
C ALA A 248 -13.18 1.26 5.71
N TRP A 249 -14.31 1.39 6.43
CA TRP A 249 -14.30 1.53 7.88
C TRP A 249 -13.44 0.49 8.64
N PRO A 250 -13.29 -0.77 8.19
CA PRO A 250 -12.44 -1.72 8.90
C PRO A 250 -10.97 -1.33 8.87
N ALA A 251 -10.51 -0.66 7.80
CA ALA A 251 -9.14 -0.16 7.73
C ALA A 251 -8.81 0.93 8.75
N PHE A 252 -9.84 1.59 9.32
CA PHE A 252 -9.67 2.53 10.42
C PHE A 252 -9.63 1.84 11.79
N ILE A 253 -10.14 0.61 11.90
CA ILE A 253 -10.19 -0.15 13.17
C ILE A 253 -9.03 -1.15 13.29
N VAL A 254 -8.73 -1.87 12.21
CA VAL A 254 -7.70 -2.92 12.20
C VAL A 254 -6.35 -2.44 12.76
N PRO A 255 -5.86 -1.21 12.46
CA PRO A 255 -4.61 -0.73 13.06
C PRO A 255 -4.63 -0.61 14.58
N PHE A 256 -5.75 -0.22 15.16
CA PHE A 256 -5.88 -0.21 16.63
C PHE A 256 -5.82 -1.64 17.18
N LEU A 257 -6.48 -2.60 16.52
CA LEU A 257 -6.50 -3.99 16.98
C LEU A 257 -5.10 -4.58 17.05
N PHE A 258 -4.26 -4.42 16.01
CA PHE A 258 -2.92 -5.00 16.06
C PHE A 258 -1.95 -4.23 16.96
N VAL A 259 -2.19 -2.95 17.27
CA VAL A 259 -1.40 -2.24 18.28
C VAL A 259 -1.72 -2.73 19.68
N PHE A 260 -3.00 -2.98 19.98
CA PHE A 260 -3.41 -3.52 21.28
C PHE A 260 -3.21 -5.02 21.42
N SER A 261 -3.12 -5.74 20.32
CA SER A 261 -2.89 -7.19 20.26
C SER A 261 -1.85 -7.52 19.18
N PRO A 262 -0.55 -7.40 19.51
CA PRO A 262 0.54 -7.64 18.54
C PRO A 262 0.55 -9.05 17.94
N THR A 263 -0.16 -9.99 18.56
CA THR A 263 -0.35 -11.35 18.01
C THR A 263 -1.12 -11.40 16.67
N LEU A 264 -1.67 -10.26 16.23
CA LEU A 264 -2.30 -10.13 14.92
C LEU A 264 -1.30 -9.80 13.81
N LEU A 265 -0.07 -9.46 14.17
CA LEU A 265 1.05 -9.25 13.26
C LEU A 265 1.98 -10.48 13.27
#